data_6dfa70b3431e40c619a7a740efb928ad
#
_entry.id   6dfa70b3431e40c619a7a740efb928ad
#
_cell.length_a   1.000
_cell.length_b   1.000
_cell.length_c   1.000
_cell.angle_alpha   90.00
_cell.angle_beta   90.00
_cell.angle_gamma   90.00
#
_symmetry.space_group_name_H-M   'P 1'
#
loop_
_entity.id
_entity.type
_entity.pdbx_description
1 polymer ?
#
loop_
_entity_poly.entity_id
_entity_poly.type
_entity_poly.pdbx_seq_one_letter_code
_entity_poly.pdbx_strand_id
1 'polypeptide(L)'
;MNLEGKQQIWKDYQKEIADDKYYYARSCIRQTFFPGSEWAYLDILGKRLGKNVFDDPRHTTCTGIGYHSDVVPVETIMTVVARHFALMTEAGFENMTPSCITSFGIYTEILDTWHHHPEMEAKTREFLWKATKREFNIPKNLAHTSDVIYKFRHEIAAQATHRLKDVHTGRPLQVVDHIGCHYAKMFPTKGVGGAEFPAVLSGMVSAWGGESVDYPERRHCCGFGFRNYLVMANRGFSVANSKKKFESMQPYEPDFIVTNCPGCAMFLDKWQYTISEMEGTIYGQNGYGIPVLTYEEMAALVLGYDPWEIGLQMHQVSVEPLLDKMGISYDPDAKYKNQKGEDIGRPQCPTYLKV
;
A
#
# COMPACT_ATOMS: atom_id res chain seq x y z
N MET A 1 -24.75 -12.39 -8.62
CA MET A 1 -23.76 -12.76 -9.66
C MET A 1 -23.11 -14.05 -9.21
N ASN A 2 -23.01 -15.07 -10.06
CA ASN A 2 -22.38 -16.33 -9.72
C ASN A 2 -20.84 -16.20 -9.72
N LEU A 3 -20.12 -17.23 -9.21
CA LEU A 3 -18.66 -17.20 -9.11
C LEU A 3 -17.98 -17.05 -10.48
N GLU A 4 -18.52 -17.64 -11.52
CA GLU A 4 -18.00 -17.55 -12.89
C GLU A 4 -18.07 -16.12 -13.43
N GLY A 5 -19.20 -15.42 -13.21
CA GLY A 5 -19.34 -14.02 -13.58
C GLY A 5 -18.37 -13.10 -12.85
N LYS A 6 -18.09 -13.35 -11.56
CA LYS A 6 -17.11 -12.62 -10.76
C LYS A 6 -15.68 -12.88 -11.24
N GLN A 7 -15.34 -14.11 -11.57
CA GLN A 7 -14.04 -14.47 -12.14
C GLN A 7 -13.82 -13.83 -13.51
N GLN A 8 -14.87 -13.68 -14.32
CA GLN A 8 -14.76 -13.04 -15.62
C GLN A 8 -14.48 -11.53 -15.48
N ILE A 9 -15.20 -10.82 -14.60
CA ILE A 9 -14.96 -9.41 -14.30
C ILE A 9 -13.51 -9.18 -13.87
N TRP A 10 -13.00 -10.04 -13.00
CA TRP A 10 -11.62 -9.99 -12.55
C TRP A 10 -10.60 -10.20 -13.67
N LYS A 11 -10.85 -11.15 -14.59
CA LYS A 11 -10.00 -11.37 -15.76
C LYS A 11 -10.00 -10.18 -16.71
N ASP A 12 -11.15 -9.55 -16.87
CA ASP A 12 -11.28 -8.37 -17.73
C ASP A 12 -10.55 -7.17 -17.12
N TYR A 13 -10.66 -6.95 -15.80
CA TYR A 13 -9.89 -5.93 -15.10
C TYR A 13 -8.37 -6.12 -15.24
N GLN A 14 -7.87 -7.36 -15.16
CA GLN A 14 -6.44 -7.62 -15.38
C GLN A 14 -5.95 -7.20 -16.77
N LYS A 15 -6.79 -7.32 -17.79
CA LYS A 15 -6.45 -6.88 -19.14
C LYS A 15 -6.40 -5.36 -19.28
N GLU A 16 -7.11 -4.64 -18.42
CA GLU A 16 -7.10 -3.18 -18.38
C GLU A 16 -5.79 -2.61 -17.79
N ILE A 17 -5.01 -3.41 -17.02
CA ILE A 17 -3.74 -2.96 -16.45
C ILE A 17 -2.72 -2.83 -17.59
N ALA A 18 -2.21 -1.62 -17.79
CA ALA A 18 -1.21 -1.33 -18.82
C ALA A 18 0.06 -2.19 -18.70
N ASP A 19 0.76 -2.40 -19.81
CA ASP A 19 2.03 -3.15 -19.83
C ASP A 19 3.26 -2.27 -19.57
N ASP A 20 3.11 -0.95 -19.78
CA ASP A 20 4.21 0.02 -19.69
C ASP A 20 3.66 1.46 -19.57
N LYS A 21 4.56 2.43 -19.36
CA LYS A 21 4.28 3.89 -19.33
C LYS A 21 3.32 4.28 -18.20
N TYR A 22 3.82 4.23 -16.98
CA TYR A 22 3.04 4.56 -15.79
C TYR A 22 3.39 5.94 -15.26
N TYR A 23 2.39 6.79 -15.06
CA TYR A 23 2.49 7.98 -14.22
C TYR A 23 2.26 7.58 -12.77
N TYR A 24 3.27 7.71 -11.94
CA TYR A 24 3.20 7.37 -10.52
C TYR A 24 2.52 8.49 -9.71
N ALA A 25 1.39 8.16 -9.10
CA ALA A 25 0.67 9.08 -8.24
C ALA A 25 1.05 8.84 -6.77
N ARG A 26 1.78 9.80 -6.20
CA ARG A 26 2.42 9.73 -4.88
C ARG A 26 1.42 9.60 -3.74
N SER A 27 1.87 9.00 -2.63
CA SER A 27 1.13 8.87 -1.38
C SER A 27 1.82 9.66 -0.27
N CYS A 28 1.08 10.52 0.43
CA CYS A 28 1.62 11.29 1.56
C CYS A 28 2.11 10.40 2.71
N ILE A 29 1.38 9.35 3.05
CA ILE A 29 1.78 8.41 4.12
C ILE A 29 3.01 7.62 3.72
N ARG A 30 3.08 7.16 2.47
CA ARG A 30 4.23 6.42 1.98
C ARG A 30 5.49 7.26 2.03
N GLN A 31 5.44 8.48 1.53
CA GLN A 31 6.57 9.41 1.57
C GLN A 31 7.05 9.74 3.00
N THR A 32 6.12 9.77 3.95
CA THR A 32 6.45 10.14 5.34
C THR A 32 6.94 8.95 6.17
N PHE A 33 6.30 7.79 6.04
CA PHE A 33 6.54 6.64 6.93
C PHE A 33 7.28 5.48 6.25
N PHE A 34 7.13 5.35 4.93
CA PHE A 34 7.69 4.23 4.16
C PHE A 34 8.38 4.71 2.88
N PRO A 35 9.31 5.70 2.95
CA PRO A 35 9.95 6.25 1.75
C PRO A 35 10.74 5.19 0.98
N GLY A 36 11.31 4.21 1.66
CA GLY A 36 12.01 3.09 1.03
C GLY A 36 11.08 2.22 0.19
N SER A 37 9.81 2.03 0.59
CA SER A 37 8.85 1.28 -0.21
C SER A 37 8.44 2.04 -1.49
N GLU A 38 8.39 3.36 -1.45
CA GLU A 38 8.17 4.19 -2.65
C GLU A 38 9.33 4.05 -3.63
N TRP A 39 10.55 4.20 -3.12
CA TRP A 39 11.76 4.03 -3.90
C TRP A 39 11.85 2.60 -4.50
N ALA A 40 11.57 1.57 -3.70
CA ALA A 40 11.59 0.18 -4.16
C ALA A 40 10.61 -0.06 -5.32
N TYR A 41 9.39 0.48 -5.24
CA TYR A 41 8.42 0.37 -6.34
C TYR A 41 8.97 0.97 -7.64
N LEU A 42 9.50 2.18 -7.59
CA LEU A 42 10.03 2.89 -8.75
C LEU A 42 11.25 2.17 -9.35
N ASP A 43 12.14 1.67 -8.50
CA ASP A 43 13.33 0.92 -8.92
C ASP A 43 12.98 -0.45 -9.51
N ILE A 44 12.04 -1.18 -8.89
CA ILE A 44 11.55 -2.47 -9.40
C ILE A 44 10.94 -2.29 -10.79
N LEU A 45 10.03 -1.34 -10.98
CA LEU A 45 9.43 -1.12 -12.29
C LEU A 45 10.44 -0.59 -13.30
N GLY A 46 11.19 0.45 -12.94
CA GLY A 46 12.10 1.12 -13.86
C GLY A 46 13.31 0.28 -14.22
N LYS A 47 14.07 -0.18 -13.22
CA LYS A 47 15.34 -0.85 -13.47
C LYS A 47 15.22 -2.38 -13.61
N ARG A 48 14.43 -3.03 -12.74
CA ARG A 48 14.34 -4.49 -12.77
C ARG A 48 13.45 -5.01 -13.89
N LEU A 49 12.31 -4.33 -14.13
CA LEU A 49 11.35 -4.75 -15.16
C LEU A 49 11.47 -3.93 -16.45
N GLY A 50 12.32 -2.90 -16.49
CA GLY A 50 12.54 -2.07 -17.68
C GLY A 50 11.32 -1.28 -18.14
N LYS A 51 10.40 -0.95 -17.23
CA LYS A 51 9.20 -0.19 -17.55
C LYS A 51 9.45 1.32 -17.45
N ASN A 52 8.74 2.09 -18.26
CA ASN A 52 8.76 3.55 -18.17
C ASN A 52 7.83 4.00 -17.04
N VAL A 53 8.39 4.40 -15.92
CA VAL A 53 7.67 4.94 -14.78
C VAL A 53 8.13 6.37 -14.53
N PHE A 54 7.19 7.31 -14.45
CA PHE A 54 7.45 8.72 -14.22
C PHE A 54 6.89 9.18 -12.87
N ASP A 55 7.76 9.69 -12.05
CA ASP A 55 7.47 10.27 -10.74
C ASP A 55 7.57 11.79 -10.81
N ASP A 56 6.42 12.47 -10.79
CA ASP A 56 6.36 13.93 -10.87
C ASP A 56 6.43 14.55 -9.47
N PRO A 57 7.48 15.32 -9.15
CA PRO A 57 7.61 15.98 -7.84
C PRO A 57 6.50 17.00 -7.55
N ARG A 58 5.76 17.45 -8.56
CA ARG A 58 4.61 18.34 -8.42
C ARG A 58 3.35 17.63 -7.91
N HIS A 59 3.32 16.29 -7.93
CA HIS A 59 2.21 15.49 -7.45
C HIS A 59 2.30 15.35 -5.93
N THR A 60 1.79 16.33 -5.17
CA THR A 60 2.06 16.44 -3.72
C THR A 60 0.81 16.58 -2.85
N THR A 61 -0.39 16.62 -3.43
CA THR A 61 -1.61 16.91 -2.68
C THR A 61 -2.38 15.65 -2.32
N CYS A 62 -2.69 15.49 -1.03
CA CYS A 62 -3.55 14.41 -0.56
C CYS A 62 -5.01 14.62 -1.00
N THR A 63 -5.64 13.59 -1.54
CA THR A 63 -7.08 13.59 -1.85
C THR A 63 -7.92 13.03 -0.69
N GLY A 64 -7.35 12.12 0.11
CA GLY A 64 -8.07 11.30 1.07
C GLY A 64 -8.62 12.04 2.28
N ILE A 65 -7.80 12.90 2.90
CA ILE A 65 -8.24 13.61 4.12
C ILE A 65 -9.40 14.54 3.81
N GLY A 66 -9.28 15.35 2.75
CA GLY A 66 -10.31 16.30 2.38
C GLY A 66 -11.66 15.65 2.08
N TYR A 67 -11.63 14.50 1.37
CA TYR A 67 -12.82 13.77 0.97
C TYR A 67 -13.51 13.07 2.16
N HIS A 68 -12.76 12.26 2.92
CA HIS A 68 -13.35 11.41 3.98
C HIS A 68 -13.64 12.13 5.28
N SER A 69 -13.05 13.29 5.53
CA SER A 69 -13.31 14.08 6.74
C SER A 69 -14.35 15.17 6.56
N ASP A 70 -14.87 15.33 5.35
CA ASP A 70 -15.87 16.37 5.00
C ASP A 70 -15.41 17.81 5.38
N VAL A 71 -14.10 18.06 5.31
CA VAL A 71 -13.53 19.37 5.67
C VAL A 71 -13.43 20.34 4.51
N VAL A 72 -13.60 19.85 3.27
CA VAL A 72 -13.64 20.67 2.07
C VAL A 72 -14.77 20.21 1.14
N PRO A 73 -15.34 21.13 0.33
CA PRO A 73 -16.35 20.77 -0.66
C PRO A 73 -15.86 19.72 -1.64
N VAL A 74 -16.76 18.83 -2.08
CA VAL A 74 -16.43 17.76 -3.04
C VAL A 74 -15.87 18.31 -4.36
N GLU A 75 -16.33 19.45 -4.81
CA GLU A 75 -15.82 20.13 -6.01
C GLU A 75 -14.34 20.52 -5.86
N THR A 76 -13.90 20.85 -4.66
CA THR A 76 -12.49 21.12 -4.38
C THR A 76 -11.67 19.85 -4.56
N ILE A 77 -12.14 18.71 -4.04
CA ILE A 77 -11.45 17.42 -4.22
C ILE A 77 -11.44 16.99 -5.69
N MET A 78 -12.56 17.14 -6.40
CA MET A 78 -12.62 16.90 -7.85
C MET A 78 -11.60 17.74 -8.61
N THR A 79 -11.43 19.01 -8.23
CA THR A 79 -10.44 19.91 -8.84
C THR A 79 -9.00 19.48 -8.52
N VAL A 80 -8.73 18.97 -7.32
CA VAL A 80 -7.42 18.40 -6.95
C VAL A 80 -7.13 17.14 -7.77
N VAL A 81 -8.11 16.24 -7.91
CA VAL A 81 -7.97 15.05 -8.77
C VAL A 81 -7.72 15.43 -10.22
N ALA A 82 -8.50 16.38 -10.74
CA ALA A 82 -8.31 16.93 -12.08
C ALA A 82 -6.90 17.51 -12.27
N ARG A 83 -6.35 18.19 -11.26
CA ARG A 83 -4.96 18.67 -11.28
C ARG A 83 -3.95 17.52 -11.38
N HIS A 84 -4.18 16.40 -10.70
CA HIS A 84 -3.32 15.23 -10.82
C HIS A 84 -3.36 14.64 -12.23
N PHE A 85 -4.55 14.56 -12.82
CA PHE A 85 -4.69 14.12 -14.23
C PHE A 85 -4.06 15.11 -15.20
N ALA A 86 -4.12 16.42 -14.91
CA ALA A 86 -3.44 17.43 -15.72
C ALA A 86 -1.91 17.26 -15.70
N LEU A 87 -1.33 16.99 -14.53
CA LEU A 87 0.11 16.71 -14.43
C LEU A 87 0.51 15.46 -15.22
N MET A 88 -0.30 14.41 -15.17
CA MET A 88 -0.10 13.20 -15.97
C MET A 88 -0.16 13.55 -17.49
N THR A 89 -1.16 14.32 -17.89
CA THR A 89 -1.36 14.77 -19.30
C THR A 89 -0.18 15.60 -19.78
N GLU A 90 0.28 16.58 -18.99
CA GLU A 90 1.46 17.41 -19.28
C GLU A 90 2.74 16.58 -19.43
N ALA A 91 2.87 15.52 -18.65
CA ALA A 91 4.00 14.59 -18.74
C ALA A 91 3.92 13.63 -19.94
N GLY A 92 2.83 13.62 -20.71
CA GLY A 92 2.64 12.76 -21.88
C GLY A 92 2.29 11.31 -21.52
N PHE A 93 1.71 11.06 -20.34
CA PHE A 93 1.28 9.75 -19.89
C PHE A 93 -0.24 9.61 -19.99
N GLU A 94 -0.70 8.37 -20.14
CA GLU A 94 -2.12 8.01 -20.23
C GLU A 94 -2.53 6.98 -19.18
N ASN A 95 -1.56 6.36 -18.50
CA ASN A 95 -1.80 5.34 -17.47
C ASN A 95 -1.37 5.90 -16.12
N MET A 96 -2.27 5.93 -15.15
CA MET A 96 -1.99 6.40 -13.80
C MET A 96 -1.98 5.25 -12.80
N THR A 97 -0.95 5.22 -11.96
CA THR A 97 -0.81 4.23 -10.90
C THR A 97 -0.70 4.89 -9.52
N PRO A 98 -1.83 5.00 -8.79
CA PRO A 98 -1.81 5.55 -7.44
C PRO A 98 -1.18 4.57 -6.46
N SER A 99 -0.30 5.10 -5.59
CA SER A 99 0.39 4.33 -4.56
C SER A 99 -0.32 4.32 -3.21
N CYS A 100 -1.52 4.88 -3.16
CA CYS A 100 -2.39 4.90 -1.99
C CYS A 100 -3.76 4.34 -2.35
N ILE A 101 -4.23 3.36 -1.59
CA ILE A 101 -5.54 2.76 -1.77
C ILE A 101 -6.67 3.80 -1.67
N THR A 102 -6.53 4.78 -0.78
CA THR A 102 -7.51 5.84 -0.63
C THR A 102 -7.56 6.72 -1.87
N SER A 103 -6.40 7.12 -2.43
CA SER A 103 -6.36 7.88 -3.68
C SER A 103 -6.92 7.07 -4.85
N PHE A 104 -6.59 5.78 -4.93
CA PHE A 104 -7.15 4.88 -5.94
C PHE A 104 -8.69 4.85 -5.87
N GLY A 105 -9.25 4.66 -4.67
CA GLY A 105 -10.70 4.65 -4.47
C GLY A 105 -11.36 5.97 -4.86
N ILE A 106 -10.79 7.11 -4.42
CA ILE A 106 -11.33 8.44 -4.73
C ILE A 106 -11.25 8.77 -6.23
N TYR A 107 -10.14 8.46 -6.89
CA TYR A 107 -10.03 8.66 -8.33
C TYR A 107 -11.08 7.83 -9.09
N THR A 108 -11.27 6.58 -8.70
CA THR A 108 -12.28 5.70 -9.30
C THR A 108 -13.69 6.25 -9.07
N GLU A 109 -14.01 6.71 -7.85
CA GLU A 109 -15.31 7.29 -7.50
C GLU A 109 -15.59 8.58 -8.27
N ILE A 110 -14.60 9.45 -8.41
CA ILE A 110 -14.75 10.70 -9.17
C ILE A 110 -14.93 10.41 -10.65
N LEU A 111 -14.21 9.46 -11.21
CA LEU A 111 -14.39 9.05 -12.61
C LEU A 111 -15.78 8.45 -12.86
N ASP A 112 -16.27 7.64 -11.93
CA ASP A 112 -17.64 7.11 -11.97
C ASP A 112 -18.68 8.22 -11.86
N THR A 113 -18.46 9.17 -10.95
CA THR A 113 -19.33 10.35 -10.79
C THR A 113 -19.37 11.19 -12.08
N TRP A 114 -18.24 11.47 -12.70
CA TRP A 114 -18.19 12.22 -13.95
C TRP A 114 -18.85 11.48 -15.12
N HIS A 115 -18.74 10.13 -15.13
CA HIS A 115 -19.43 9.32 -16.13
C HIS A 115 -20.95 9.47 -16.05
N HIS A 116 -21.51 9.51 -14.83
CA HIS A 116 -22.96 9.65 -14.62
C HIS A 116 -23.43 11.10 -14.57
N HIS A 117 -22.54 12.05 -14.29
CA HIS A 117 -22.79 13.47 -14.11
C HIS A 117 -21.78 14.32 -14.92
N PRO A 118 -21.88 14.36 -16.25
CA PRO A 118 -20.90 15.06 -17.09
C PRO A 118 -20.88 16.59 -16.84
N GLU A 119 -21.95 17.16 -16.30
CA GLU A 119 -21.99 18.57 -15.87
C GLU A 119 -21.01 18.85 -14.71
N MET A 120 -20.75 17.88 -13.84
CA MET A 120 -19.76 18.00 -12.76
C MET A 120 -18.34 17.96 -13.32
N GLU A 121 -18.07 17.13 -14.31
CA GLU A 121 -16.78 17.14 -15.02
C GLU A 121 -16.54 18.50 -15.69
N ALA A 122 -17.52 19.02 -16.43
CA ALA A 122 -17.42 20.31 -17.10
C ALA A 122 -17.13 21.45 -16.12
N LYS A 123 -17.83 21.49 -14.99
CA LYS A 123 -17.60 22.45 -13.90
C LYS A 123 -16.18 22.29 -13.31
N THR A 124 -15.71 21.06 -13.12
CA THR A 124 -14.35 20.80 -12.62
C THR A 124 -13.29 21.29 -13.60
N ARG A 125 -13.47 21.09 -14.91
CA ARG A 125 -12.58 21.64 -15.96
C ARG A 125 -12.50 23.14 -15.90
N GLU A 126 -13.64 23.82 -15.73
CA GLU A 126 -13.71 25.28 -15.58
C GLU A 126 -12.93 25.76 -14.34
N PHE A 127 -13.15 25.11 -13.20
CA PHE A 127 -12.44 25.45 -11.94
C PHE A 127 -10.95 25.25 -12.05
N LEU A 128 -10.51 24.11 -12.58
CA LEU A 128 -9.10 23.84 -12.80
C LEU A 128 -8.45 24.88 -13.71
N TRP A 129 -9.11 25.20 -14.83
CA TRP A 129 -8.62 26.23 -15.76
C TRP A 129 -8.51 27.60 -15.08
N LYS A 130 -9.52 28.01 -14.33
CA LYS A 130 -9.50 29.29 -13.61
C LYS A 130 -8.34 29.35 -12.60
N ALA A 131 -8.12 28.27 -11.87
CA ALA A 131 -7.11 28.20 -10.81
C ALA A 131 -5.68 28.04 -11.34
N THR A 132 -5.48 27.25 -12.41
CA THR A 132 -4.14 26.77 -12.79
C THR A 132 -3.77 26.98 -14.26
N LYS A 133 -4.74 27.32 -15.12
CA LYS A 133 -4.60 27.36 -16.57
C LYS A 133 -4.20 26.01 -17.19
N ARG A 134 -4.57 24.90 -16.52
CA ARG A 134 -4.30 23.54 -16.98
C ARG A 134 -5.55 22.88 -17.54
N GLU A 135 -5.34 21.99 -18.49
CA GLU A 135 -6.32 21.04 -19.01
C GLU A 135 -5.90 19.62 -18.64
N PHE A 136 -6.83 18.68 -18.64
CA PHE A 136 -6.54 17.29 -18.33
C PHE A 136 -7.25 16.31 -19.26
N ASN A 137 -6.61 15.18 -19.46
CA ASN A 137 -7.23 13.98 -20.01
C ASN A 137 -7.56 13.00 -18.88
N ILE A 138 -8.66 12.30 -19.01
CA ILE A 138 -8.99 11.17 -18.15
C ILE A 138 -7.97 10.06 -18.41
N PRO A 139 -7.38 9.42 -17.37
CA PRO A 139 -6.49 8.29 -17.57
C PRO A 139 -7.17 7.16 -18.36
N LYS A 140 -6.51 6.61 -19.37
CA LYS A 140 -6.98 5.41 -20.06
C LYS A 140 -7.02 4.21 -19.13
N ASN A 141 -5.99 4.10 -18.28
CA ASN A 141 -5.88 3.05 -17.29
C ASN A 141 -5.61 3.68 -15.91
N LEU A 142 -6.37 3.25 -14.94
CA LEU A 142 -6.19 3.57 -13.53
C LEU A 142 -6.09 2.25 -12.77
N ALA A 143 -4.88 1.88 -12.35
CA ALA A 143 -4.62 0.66 -11.59
C ALA A 143 -3.77 1.00 -10.37
N HIS A 144 -4.11 0.44 -9.20
CA HIS A 144 -3.29 0.62 -8.01
C HIS A 144 -1.90 0.01 -8.21
N THR A 145 -0.87 0.59 -7.59
CA THR A 145 0.51 0.08 -7.68
C THR A 145 0.64 -1.41 -7.36
N SER A 146 -0.20 -1.95 -6.44
CA SER A 146 -0.22 -3.40 -6.16
C SER A 146 -0.70 -4.25 -7.34
N ASP A 147 -1.62 -3.72 -8.16
CA ASP A 147 -2.11 -4.43 -9.35
C ASP A 147 -1.01 -4.53 -10.41
N VAL A 148 -0.21 -3.47 -10.53
CA VAL A 148 0.94 -3.46 -11.45
C VAL A 148 1.99 -4.47 -11.02
N ILE A 149 2.39 -4.49 -9.74
CA ILE A 149 3.32 -5.51 -9.22
C ILE A 149 2.74 -6.91 -9.35
N TYR A 150 1.44 -7.11 -9.08
CA TYR A 150 0.78 -8.38 -9.29
C TYR A 150 0.83 -8.85 -10.74
N LYS A 151 0.65 -7.94 -11.70
CA LYS A 151 0.77 -8.24 -13.13
C LYS A 151 2.13 -8.84 -13.46
N PHE A 152 3.20 -8.26 -12.92
CA PHE A 152 4.59 -8.70 -13.15
C PHE A 152 5.13 -9.69 -12.10
N ARG A 153 4.27 -10.27 -11.24
CA ARG A 153 4.71 -11.15 -10.13
C ARG A 153 5.55 -12.34 -10.56
N HIS A 154 5.31 -12.89 -11.75
CA HIS A 154 6.08 -14.02 -12.27
C HIS A 154 7.44 -13.59 -12.83
N GLU A 155 7.52 -12.40 -13.42
CA GLU A 155 8.79 -11.80 -13.86
C GLU A 155 9.67 -11.45 -12.65
N ILE A 156 9.07 -10.96 -11.57
CA ILE A 156 9.74 -10.75 -10.28
C ILE A 156 10.19 -12.09 -9.70
N ALA A 157 9.33 -13.11 -9.72
CA ALA A 157 9.68 -14.46 -9.25
C ALA A 157 10.87 -15.09 -10.02
N ALA A 158 10.97 -14.80 -11.32
CA ALA A 158 12.10 -15.29 -12.15
C ALA A 158 13.43 -14.61 -11.81
N GLN A 159 13.40 -13.40 -11.24
CA GLN A 159 14.59 -12.65 -10.80
C GLN A 159 14.84 -12.78 -9.28
N ALA A 160 14.06 -13.59 -8.58
CA ALA A 160 14.11 -13.69 -7.12
C ALA A 160 15.45 -14.23 -6.61
N THR A 161 16.08 -13.47 -5.74
CA THR A 161 17.27 -13.88 -4.98
C THR A 161 16.87 -14.64 -3.70
N HIS A 162 15.76 -14.22 -3.09
CA HIS A 162 15.19 -14.89 -1.93
C HIS A 162 13.76 -15.37 -2.23
N ARG A 163 13.29 -16.31 -1.44
CA ARG A 163 11.91 -16.79 -1.48
C ARG A 163 11.26 -16.54 -0.14
N LEU A 164 9.93 -16.46 -0.13
CA LEU A 164 9.15 -16.41 1.11
C LEU A 164 9.13 -17.79 1.77
N LYS A 165 10.30 -18.22 2.24
CA LYS A 165 10.55 -19.54 2.76
C LYS A 165 11.52 -19.45 3.94
N ASP A 166 11.24 -20.20 4.97
CA ASP A 166 12.13 -20.37 6.11
C ASP A 166 13.31 -21.25 5.68
N VAL A 167 14.50 -20.68 5.64
CA VAL A 167 15.74 -21.39 5.21
C VAL A 167 16.18 -22.44 6.21
N HIS A 168 15.80 -22.31 7.49
CA HIS A 168 16.17 -23.24 8.54
C HIS A 168 15.32 -24.51 8.51
N THR A 169 14.03 -24.39 8.22
CA THR A 169 13.10 -25.53 8.21
C THR A 169 12.69 -25.99 6.82
N GLY A 170 12.88 -25.13 5.81
CA GLY A 170 12.47 -25.38 4.44
C GLY A 170 10.98 -25.20 4.19
N ARG A 171 10.15 -24.76 5.18
CA ARG A 171 8.72 -24.52 5.00
C ARG A 171 8.45 -23.18 4.32
N PRO A 172 7.34 -23.03 3.58
CA PRO A 172 6.85 -21.71 3.16
C PRO A 172 6.57 -20.82 4.39
N LEU A 173 6.85 -19.53 4.27
CA LEU A 173 6.43 -18.56 5.29
C LEU A 173 4.91 -18.45 5.30
N GLN A 174 4.32 -18.43 6.50
CA GLN A 174 2.89 -18.23 6.73
C GLN A 174 2.59 -16.74 6.70
N VAL A 175 1.88 -16.29 5.68
CA VAL A 175 1.64 -14.86 5.46
C VAL A 175 0.15 -14.56 5.57
N VAL A 176 -0.23 -13.68 6.48
CA VAL A 176 -1.58 -13.10 6.51
C VAL A 176 -1.60 -11.82 5.69
N ASP A 177 -2.59 -11.69 4.81
CA ASP A 177 -2.74 -10.48 4.03
C ASP A 177 -3.80 -9.53 4.62
N HIS A 178 -3.56 -8.24 4.45
CA HIS A 178 -4.53 -7.21 4.76
C HIS A 178 -4.74 -6.29 3.55
N ILE A 179 -5.88 -6.47 2.90
CA ILE A 179 -6.28 -5.63 1.78
C ILE A 179 -6.89 -4.32 2.29
N GLY A 180 -6.36 -3.20 1.82
CA GLY A 180 -6.92 -1.89 2.13
C GLY A 180 -8.38 -1.78 1.69
N CYS A 181 -9.25 -1.28 2.57
CA CYS A 181 -10.71 -1.32 2.36
C CYS A 181 -11.17 -0.55 1.11
N HIS A 182 -10.52 0.54 0.74
CA HIS A 182 -10.86 1.32 -0.46
C HIS A 182 -10.43 0.64 -1.78
N TYR A 183 -9.67 -0.44 -1.72
CA TYR A 183 -9.26 -1.18 -2.91
C TYR A 183 -10.41 -1.97 -3.54
N ALA A 184 -11.20 -2.64 -2.73
CA ALA A 184 -12.17 -3.61 -3.23
C ALA A 184 -13.60 -3.37 -2.74
N LYS A 185 -13.81 -2.73 -1.58
CA LYS A 185 -15.15 -2.57 -1.00
C LYS A 185 -15.99 -1.52 -1.70
N MET A 186 -15.37 -0.44 -2.19
CA MET A 186 -16.09 0.64 -2.86
C MET A 186 -16.46 0.30 -4.30
N PHE A 187 -15.56 -0.38 -5.01
CA PHE A 187 -15.74 -0.75 -6.42
C PHE A 187 -15.50 -2.25 -6.61
N PRO A 188 -16.53 -3.09 -6.44
CA PRO A 188 -16.38 -4.54 -6.48
C PRO A 188 -15.96 -5.09 -7.85
N THR A 189 -16.05 -4.30 -8.92
CA THR A 189 -15.60 -4.64 -10.27
C THR A 189 -14.14 -4.28 -10.52
N LYS A 190 -13.50 -3.54 -9.62
CA LYS A 190 -12.08 -3.18 -9.68
C LYS A 190 -11.28 -4.03 -8.71
N GLY A 191 -10.01 -4.22 -9.02
CA GLY A 191 -9.09 -4.98 -8.20
C GLY A 191 -9.06 -6.48 -8.50
N VAL A 192 -7.90 -7.07 -8.23
CA VAL A 192 -7.61 -8.48 -8.46
C VAL A 192 -8.39 -9.35 -7.48
N GLY A 193 -9.23 -10.24 -7.97
CA GLY A 193 -10.11 -11.12 -7.18
C GLY A 193 -11.41 -10.46 -6.72
N GLY A 194 -11.58 -9.16 -6.97
CA GLY A 194 -12.77 -8.40 -6.58
C GLY A 194 -12.91 -8.20 -5.07
N ALA A 195 -14.09 -7.75 -4.64
CA ALA A 195 -14.35 -7.36 -3.25
C ALA A 195 -14.45 -8.53 -2.27
N GLU A 196 -14.98 -9.65 -2.72
CA GLU A 196 -15.26 -10.78 -1.84
C GLU A 196 -14.05 -11.67 -1.61
N PHE A 197 -13.25 -11.86 -2.67
CA PHE A 197 -12.07 -12.74 -2.65
C PHE A 197 -10.85 -12.01 -3.22
N PRO A 198 -10.42 -10.91 -2.58
CA PRO A 198 -9.27 -10.16 -3.09
C PRO A 198 -8.02 -11.03 -3.10
N ALA A 199 -7.39 -11.15 -4.26
CA ALA A 199 -6.29 -12.08 -4.49
C ALA A 199 -4.96 -11.40 -4.84
N VAL A 200 -4.90 -10.07 -4.84
CA VAL A 200 -3.71 -9.32 -5.25
C VAL A 200 -2.50 -9.65 -4.38
N LEU A 201 -2.66 -9.69 -3.05
CA LEU A 201 -1.56 -9.99 -2.12
C LEU A 201 -1.29 -11.49 -2.04
N SER A 202 -2.33 -12.31 -1.84
CA SER A 202 -2.17 -13.76 -1.76
C SER A 202 -1.55 -14.36 -3.03
N GLY A 203 -1.88 -13.81 -4.19
CA GLY A 203 -1.28 -14.24 -5.45
C GLY A 203 0.20 -13.84 -5.62
N MET A 204 0.63 -12.71 -5.04
CA MET A 204 2.05 -12.36 -4.96
C MET A 204 2.79 -13.28 -3.98
N VAL A 205 2.22 -13.49 -2.77
CA VAL A 205 2.78 -14.40 -1.77
C VAL A 205 3.02 -15.80 -2.37
N SER A 206 2.00 -16.36 -3.03
CA SER A 206 2.11 -17.70 -3.65
C SER A 206 3.14 -17.74 -4.78
N ALA A 207 3.18 -16.70 -5.62
CA ALA A 207 4.17 -16.62 -6.72
C ALA A 207 5.61 -16.57 -6.22
N TRP A 208 5.83 -16.04 -5.01
CA TRP A 208 7.15 -15.89 -4.41
C TRP A 208 7.51 -16.95 -3.38
N GLY A 209 6.68 -18.00 -3.26
CA GLY A 209 6.97 -19.21 -2.49
C GLY A 209 6.48 -19.22 -1.05
N GLY A 210 5.68 -18.24 -0.64
CA GLY A 210 4.99 -18.22 0.64
C GLY A 210 3.61 -18.89 0.58
N GLU A 211 3.00 -19.06 1.72
CA GLU A 211 1.64 -19.56 1.90
C GLU A 211 0.75 -18.47 2.49
N SER A 212 -0.31 -18.10 1.77
CA SER A 212 -1.27 -17.13 2.27
C SER A 212 -2.27 -17.81 3.18
N VAL A 213 -2.35 -17.35 4.42
CA VAL A 213 -3.23 -17.88 5.45
C VAL A 213 -4.51 -17.07 5.51
N ASP A 214 -5.65 -17.73 5.41
CA ASP A 214 -6.95 -17.10 5.63
C ASP A 214 -7.28 -17.07 7.13
N TYR A 215 -7.90 -15.96 7.57
CA TYR A 215 -8.28 -15.77 8.96
C TYR A 215 -9.63 -15.02 9.04
N PRO A 216 -10.43 -15.19 10.11
CA PRO A 216 -11.80 -14.70 10.16
C PRO A 216 -11.94 -13.19 9.90
N GLU A 217 -11.05 -12.37 10.49
CA GLU A 217 -11.11 -10.90 10.36
C GLU A 217 -10.26 -10.35 9.20
N ARG A 218 -9.96 -11.16 8.20
CA ARG A 218 -9.15 -10.74 7.03
C ARG A 218 -9.67 -9.47 6.37
N ARG A 219 -11.00 -9.32 6.29
CA ARG A 219 -11.68 -8.17 5.69
C ARG A 219 -12.04 -7.07 6.67
N HIS A 220 -11.76 -7.26 7.95
CA HIS A 220 -12.03 -6.24 8.96
C HIS A 220 -11.11 -5.03 8.77
N CYS A 221 -11.62 -3.83 9.10
CA CYS A 221 -10.84 -2.59 9.01
C CYS A 221 -9.61 -2.66 9.93
N CYS A 222 -8.47 -2.11 9.48
CA CYS A 222 -7.27 -1.97 10.31
C CYS A 222 -7.39 -0.90 11.41
N GLY A 223 -8.50 -0.15 11.44
CA GLY A 223 -8.69 0.95 12.39
C GLY A 223 -8.22 2.31 11.88
N PHE A 224 -7.51 2.41 10.73
CA PHE A 224 -7.00 3.69 10.25
C PHE A 224 -8.13 4.71 10.03
N GLY A 225 -9.28 4.35 9.53
CA GLY A 225 -10.42 5.21 9.18
C GLY A 225 -10.24 6.67 9.62
N PHE A 226 -10.11 7.61 8.68
CA PHE A 226 -9.68 8.99 8.97
C PHE A 226 -10.42 9.66 10.13
N ARG A 227 -11.75 9.49 10.24
CA ARG A 227 -12.52 10.04 11.35
C ARG A 227 -12.11 9.44 12.70
N ASN A 228 -11.88 8.14 12.75
CA ASN A 228 -11.51 7.46 14.00
C ASN A 228 -10.11 7.86 14.46
N TYR A 229 -9.20 8.13 13.54
CA TYR A 229 -7.84 8.50 13.86
C TYR A 229 -7.66 9.99 14.15
N LEU A 230 -8.24 10.86 13.33
CA LEU A 230 -8.09 12.32 13.48
C LEU A 230 -8.82 12.87 14.70
N VAL A 231 -9.94 12.25 15.08
CA VAL A 231 -10.70 12.63 16.28
C VAL A 231 -10.17 11.88 17.48
N MET A 232 -9.47 12.56 18.40
CA MET A 232 -8.83 11.93 19.56
C MET A 232 -9.78 11.05 20.37
N ALA A 233 -11.04 11.49 20.56
CA ALA A 233 -12.05 10.72 21.28
C ALA A 233 -12.38 9.36 20.62
N ASN A 234 -12.08 9.17 19.35
CA ASN A 234 -12.38 7.94 18.61
C ASN A 234 -11.17 7.01 18.46
N ARG A 235 -9.99 7.40 18.93
CA ARG A 235 -8.76 6.57 18.80
C ARG A 235 -8.88 5.21 19.48
N GLY A 236 -9.64 5.10 20.56
CA GLY A 236 -9.97 3.83 21.18
C GLY A 236 -10.64 2.83 20.25
N PHE A 237 -11.53 3.28 19.36
CA PHE A 237 -12.12 2.43 18.31
C PHE A 237 -11.08 1.96 17.29
N SER A 238 -10.12 2.83 16.96
CA SER A 238 -9.04 2.48 16.05
C SER A 238 -8.19 1.35 16.61
N VAL A 239 -7.77 1.46 17.87
CA VAL A 239 -7.00 0.43 18.57
C VAL A 239 -7.80 -0.87 18.70
N ALA A 240 -9.09 -0.79 19.11
CA ALA A 240 -9.95 -1.95 19.25
C ALA A 240 -10.14 -2.72 17.94
N ASN A 241 -10.26 -2.02 16.79
CA ASN A 241 -10.34 -2.68 15.49
C ASN A 241 -9.06 -3.44 15.14
N SER A 242 -7.89 -2.82 15.38
CA SER A 242 -6.60 -3.50 15.16
C SER A 242 -6.43 -4.68 16.10
N LYS A 243 -6.77 -4.52 17.38
CA LYS A 243 -6.71 -5.59 18.39
C LYS A 243 -7.52 -6.82 17.97
N LYS A 244 -8.79 -6.62 17.61
CA LYS A 244 -9.66 -7.69 17.10
C LYS A 244 -9.02 -8.44 15.94
N LYS A 245 -8.36 -7.70 15.06
CA LYS A 245 -7.67 -8.30 13.90
C LYS A 245 -6.46 -9.14 14.33
N PHE A 246 -5.63 -8.64 15.25
CA PHE A 246 -4.47 -9.38 15.76
C PHE A 246 -4.89 -10.63 16.52
N GLU A 247 -5.91 -10.55 17.37
CA GLU A 247 -6.49 -11.71 18.09
C GLU A 247 -6.99 -12.78 17.10
N SER A 248 -7.55 -12.36 15.97
CA SER A 248 -8.03 -13.26 14.93
C SER A 248 -6.89 -13.92 14.13
N MET A 249 -5.73 -13.27 14.01
CA MET A 249 -4.55 -13.82 13.32
C MET A 249 -3.72 -14.76 14.21
N GLN A 250 -3.66 -14.46 15.50
CA GLN A 250 -2.76 -15.12 16.45
C GLN A 250 -2.81 -16.65 16.43
N PRO A 251 -3.99 -17.33 16.32
CA PRO A 251 -4.05 -18.78 16.27
C PRO A 251 -3.37 -19.43 15.07
N TYR A 252 -3.09 -18.65 14.02
CA TYR A 252 -2.45 -19.12 12.79
C TYR A 252 -0.93 -18.92 12.79
N GLU A 253 -0.38 -18.30 13.83
CA GLU A 253 1.06 -18.07 14.02
C GLU A 253 1.75 -17.50 12.75
N PRO A 254 1.24 -16.39 12.17
CA PRO A 254 1.81 -15.87 10.93
C PRO A 254 3.25 -15.39 11.12
N ASP A 255 4.06 -15.58 10.11
CA ASP A 255 5.43 -15.07 10.07
C ASP A 255 5.45 -13.55 9.83
N PHE A 256 4.49 -13.02 9.07
CA PHE A 256 4.31 -11.58 8.89
C PHE A 256 2.94 -11.23 8.28
N ILE A 257 2.61 -9.94 8.35
CA ILE A 257 1.43 -9.35 7.69
C ILE A 257 1.91 -8.61 6.45
N VAL A 258 1.26 -8.85 5.29
CA VAL A 258 1.47 -8.03 4.09
C VAL A 258 0.26 -7.16 3.81
N THR A 259 0.47 -5.90 3.41
CA THR A 259 -0.64 -5.00 3.05
C THR A 259 -0.33 -4.17 1.79
N ASN A 260 -1.39 -3.77 1.07
CA ASN A 260 -1.29 -2.88 -0.09
C ASN A 260 -1.67 -1.41 0.22
N CYS A 261 -1.93 -1.09 1.48
CA CYS A 261 -2.29 0.25 1.91
C CYS A 261 -1.26 0.81 2.89
N PRO A 262 -0.59 1.93 2.59
CA PRO A 262 0.41 2.50 3.49
C PRO A 262 -0.17 2.95 4.84
N GLY A 263 -1.43 3.41 4.87
CA GLY A 263 -2.13 3.72 6.11
C GLY A 263 -2.39 2.48 6.96
N CYS A 264 -2.72 1.34 6.33
CA CYS A 264 -2.89 0.08 7.04
C CYS A 264 -1.55 -0.47 7.55
N ALA A 265 -0.47 -0.35 6.75
CA ALA A 265 0.88 -0.72 7.20
C ALA A 265 1.25 0.04 8.47
N MET A 266 1.14 1.36 8.45
CA MET A 266 1.44 2.22 9.59
C MET A 266 0.65 1.83 10.85
N PHE A 267 -0.65 1.51 10.70
CA PHE A 267 -1.51 1.22 11.85
C PHE A 267 -1.30 -0.20 12.39
N LEU A 268 -1.19 -1.18 11.53
CA LEU A 268 -0.94 -2.56 11.94
C LEU A 268 0.44 -2.72 12.58
N ASP A 269 1.42 -1.96 12.13
CA ASP A 269 2.73 -1.92 12.77
C ASP A 269 2.67 -1.22 14.14
N LYS A 270 2.16 -0.01 14.18
CA LYS A 270 2.15 0.85 15.36
C LYS A 270 1.25 0.34 16.49
N TRP A 271 0.03 -0.10 16.19
CA TRP A 271 -0.93 -0.46 17.22
C TRP A 271 -0.54 -1.71 18.01
N GLN A 272 0.30 -2.60 17.46
CA GLN A 272 0.88 -3.69 18.23
C GLN A 272 1.71 -3.16 19.41
N TYR A 273 2.56 -2.17 19.16
CA TYR A 273 3.33 -1.50 20.19
C TYR A 273 2.41 -0.81 21.21
N THR A 274 1.44 -0.04 20.76
CA THR A 274 0.49 0.65 21.63
C THR A 274 -0.30 -0.31 22.51
N ILE A 275 -0.79 -1.43 21.97
CA ILE A 275 -1.52 -2.46 22.73
C ILE A 275 -0.60 -3.10 23.76
N SER A 276 0.65 -3.38 23.40
CA SER A 276 1.64 -3.91 24.32
C SER A 276 1.89 -2.97 25.50
N GLU A 277 2.03 -1.67 25.26
CA GLU A 277 2.19 -0.68 26.34
C GLU A 277 0.95 -0.55 27.22
N MET A 278 -0.25 -0.64 26.65
CA MET A 278 -1.51 -0.46 27.39
C MET A 278 -1.94 -1.70 28.18
N GLU A 279 -1.74 -2.89 27.62
CA GLU A 279 -2.33 -4.13 28.14
C GLU A 279 -1.30 -5.23 28.43
N GLY A 280 -0.03 -5.02 28.11
CA GLY A 280 1.02 -6.04 28.23
C GLY A 280 0.88 -7.20 27.23
N THR A 281 -0.01 -7.09 26.24
CA THR A 281 -0.25 -8.13 25.22
C THR A 281 0.72 -7.97 24.07
N ILE A 282 1.49 -9.01 23.77
CA ILE A 282 2.40 -9.06 22.61
C ILE A 282 1.92 -10.17 21.68
N TYR A 283 1.67 -9.80 20.43
CA TYR A 283 1.26 -10.73 19.38
C TYR A 283 2.47 -11.38 18.70
N GLY A 284 2.22 -12.35 17.83
CA GLY A 284 3.24 -13.02 17.04
C GLY A 284 3.92 -14.17 17.75
N GLN A 285 4.85 -14.78 17.05
CA GLN A 285 5.64 -15.89 17.55
C GLN A 285 6.70 -15.37 18.52
N ASN A 286 6.88 -16.09 19.62
CA ASN A 286 7.91 -15.79 20.62
C ASN A 286 7.81 -14.38 21.27
N GLY A 287 6.67 -13.70 21.17
CA GLY A 287 6.47 -12.41 21.83
C GLY A 287 7.26 -11.23 21.19
N TYR A 288 7.55 -11.28 19.90
CA TYR A 288 8.27 -10.22 19.19
C TYR A 288 7.36 -9.29 18.38
N GLY A 289 6.06 -9.53 18.38
CA GLY A 289 5.13 -8.90 17.45
C GLY A 289 5.05 -9.64 16.11
N ILE A 290 4.09 -9.27 15.28
CA ILE A 290 3.96 -9.78 13.92
C ILE A 290 4.53 -8.72 12.96
N PRO A 291 5.66 -8.94 12.28
CA PRO A 291 6.20 -7.97 11.34
C PRO A 291 5.16 -7.56 10.30
N VAL A 292 5.12 -6.30 9.94
CA VAL A 292 4.19 -5.76 8.92
C VAL A 292 4.99 -5.23 7.77
N LEU A 293 4.77 -5.75 6.58
CA LEU A 293 5.41 -5.27 5.35
C LEU A 293 4.38 -4.69 4.38
N THR A 294 4.79 -3.67 3.66
CA THR A 294 4.12 -3.32 2.42
C THR A 294 4.47 -4.36 1.34
N TYR A 295 3.61 -4.52 0.34
CA TYR A 295 3.90 -5.48 -0.74
C TYR A 295 5.14 -5.10 -1.56
N GLU A 296 5.53 -3.81 -1.58
CA GLU A 296 6.76 -3.35 -2.22
C GLU A 296 8.01 -3.80 -1.45
N GLU A 297 7.98 -3.68 -0.13
CA GLU A 297 9.05 -4.17 0.74
C GLU A 297 9.20 -5.69 0.61
N MET A 298 8.07 -6.42 0.60
CA MET A 298 8.06 -7.86 0.33
C MET A 298 8.67 -8.19 -1.04
N ALA A 299 8.30 -7.46 -2.10
CA ALA A 299 8.84 -7.64 -3.44
C ALA A 299 10.34 -7.34 -3.49
N ALA A 300 10.77 -6.27 -2.83
CA ALA A 300 12.17 -5.87 -2.76
C ALA A 300 13.02 -6.91 -2.03
N LEU A 301 12.55 -7.44 -0.89
CA LEU A 301 13.25 -8.55 -0.20
C LEU A 301 13.40 -9.77 -1.08
N VAL A 302 12.35 -10.15 -1.80
CA VAL A 302 12.39 -11.27 -2.76
C VAL A 302 13.44 -11.04 -3.86
N LEU A 303 13.59 -9.80 -4.33
CA LEU A 303 14.58 -9.40 -5.34
C LEU A 303 16.00 -9.19 -4.77
N GLY A 304 16.20 -9.33 -3.46
CA GLY A 304 17.51 -9.20 -2.81
C GLY A 304 17.96 -7.75 -2.57
N TYR A 305 17.04 -6.82 -2.40
CA TYR A 305 17.37 -5.48 -1.96
C TYR A 305 17.84 -5.49 -0.50
N ASP A 306 18.75 -4.59 -0.19
CA ASP A 306 19.21 -4.40 1.18
C ASP A 306 18.06 -3.91 2.08
N PRO A 307 17.81 -4.53 3.26
CA PRO A 307 16.74 -4.14 4.17
C PRO A 307 16.80 -2.67 4.61
N TRP A 308 18.00 -2.10 4.72
CA TRP A 308 18.19 -0.71 5.07
C TRP A 308 17.80 0.25 3.93
N GLU A 309 18.13 -0.11 2.69
CA GLU A 309 17.78 0.71 1.51
C GLU A 309 16.26 0.84 1.34
N ILE A 310 15.53 -0.24 1.66
CA ILE A 310 14.07 -0.24 1.59
C ILE A 310 13.39 0.24 2.88
N GLY A 311 14.17 0.71 3.87
CA GLY A 311 13.65 1.40 5.04
C GLY A 311 13.07 0.52 6.14
N LEU A 312 13.41 -0.78 6.22
CA LEU A 312 12.84 -1.70 7.21
C LEU A 312 13.17 -1.32 8.67
N GLN A 313 14.22 -0.56 8.91
CA GLN A 313 14.55 0.01 10.22
C GLN A 313 13.50 1.03 10.73
N MET A 314 12.58 1.47 9.88
CA MET A 314 11.52 2.41 10.23
C MET A 314 10.30 1.73 10.87
N HIS A 315 10.19 0.41 10.80
CA HIS A 315 9.10 -0.33 11.42
C HIS A 315 9.18 -0.32 12.94
N GLN A 316 8.01 -0.28 13.59
CA GLN A 316 7.91 -0.34 15.07
C GLN A 316 8.11 -1.77 15.56
N VAL A 317 7.52 -2.73 14.88
CA VAL A 317 7.71 -4.16 15.13
C VAL A 317 8.98 -4.62 14.43
N SER A 318 9.88 -5.28 15.14
CA SER A 318 11.13 -5.78 14.56
C SER A 318 10.87 -6.74 13.40
N VAL A 319 11.57 -6.52 12.31
CA VAL A 319 11.57 -7.39 11.13
C VAL A 319 12.68 -8.46 11.19
N GLU A 320 13.55 -8.41 12.18
CA GLU A 320 14.71 -9.31 12.31
C GLU A 320 14.31 -10.79 12.31
N PRO A 321 13.27 -11.23 13.03
CA PRO A 321 12.89 -12.65 13.03
C PRO A 321 12.43 -13.13 11.64
N LEU A 322 11.81 -12.25 10.85
CA LEU A 322 11.41 -12.54 9.48
C LEU A 322 12.62 -12.64 8.55
N LEU A 323 13.56 -11.68 8.65
CA LEU A 323 14.76 -11.64 7.82
C LEU A 323 15.67 -12.84 8.10
N ASP A 324 15.80 -13.25 9.37
CA ASP A 324 16.52 -14.47 9.75
C ASP A 324 15.91 -15.71 9.08
N LYS A 325 14.58 -15.87 9.14
CA LYS A 325 13.89 -16.97 8.45
C LYS A 325 14.11 -16.96 6.94
N MET A 326 14.22 -15.78 6.33
CA MET A 326 14.50 -15.64 4.91
C MET A 326 16.00 -15.82 4.57
N GLY A 327 16.89 -15.96 5.55
CA GLY A 327 18.32 -16.02 5.38
C GLY A 327 18.93 -14.69 4.91
N ILE A 328 18.32 -13.57 5.27
CA ILE A 328 18.76 -12.23 4.91
C ILE A 328 19.54 -11.64 6.08
N SER A 329 20.79 -11.29 5.83
CA SER A 329 21.62 -10.61 6.84
C SER A 329 21.09 -9.21 7.11
N TYR A 330 20.89 -8.88 8.36
CA TYR A 330 20.44 -7.58 8.80
C TYR A 330 21.08 -7.21 10.15
N ASP A 331 21.71 -6.04 10.20
CA ASP A 331 22.27 -5.51 11.44
C ASP A 331 21.39 -4.35 11.93
N PRO A 332 20.58 -4.56 12.99
CA PRO A 332 19.72 -3.51 13.52
C PRO A 332 20.50 -2.33 14.12
N ASP A 333 21.74 -2.56 14.50
CA ASP A 333 22.63 -1.57 15.11
C ASP A 333 23.58 -0.91 14.11
N ALA A 334 23.44 -1.22 12.81
CA ALA A 334 24.23 -0.60 11.76
C ALA A 334 24.19 0.92 11.85
N LYS A 335 25.37 1.53 11.79
CA LYS A 335 25.52 3.00 11.84
C LYS A 335 25.36 3.56 10.44
N TYR A 336 24.51 4.56 10.33
CA TYR A 336 24.38 5.35 9.11
C TYR A 336 25.44 6.43 9.03
N LYS A 337 25.89 6.70 7.82
CA LYS A 337 26.66 7.89 7.54
C LYS A 337 25.79 8.90 6.80
N ASN A 338 25.80 10.14 7.27
CA ASN A 338 25.18 11.24 6.54
C ASN A 338 26.04 11.61 5.30
N GLN A 339 25.57 12.57 4.51
CA GLN A 339 26.31 13.06 3.33
C GLN A 339 27.71 13.61 3.62
N LYS A 340 28.00 13.95 4.88
CA LYS A 340 29.31 14.41 5.34
C LYS A 340 30.21 13.25 5.82
N GLY A 341 29.73 12.03 5.81
CA GLY A 341 30.46 10.85 6.29
C GLY A 341 30.46 10.69 7.82
N GLU A 342 29.65 11.48 8.54
CA GLU A 342 29.50 11.38 9.99
C GLU A 342 28.54 10.25 10.35
N ASP A 343 28.87 9.46 11.38
CA ASP A 343 27.97 8.43 11.90
C ASP A 343 26.72 9.10 12.50
N ILE A 344 25.56 8.76 11.96
CA ILE A 344 24.26 9.13 12.52
C ILE A 344 23.61 7.89 13.14
N GLY A 345 22.89 8.12 14.25
CA GLY A 345 22.16 7.04 14.88
C GLY A 345 21.12 6.41 13.98
N ARG A 346 20.59 5.25 14.40
CA ARG A 346 19.50 4.55 13.71
C ARG A 346 18.32 5.50 13.48
N PRO A 347 17.84 5.69 12.26
CA PRO A 347 16.60 6.42 12.02
C PRO A 347 15.46 5.68 12.77
N GLN A 348 14.69 6.42 13.56
CA GLN A 348 13.55 5.88 14.29
C GLN A 348 12.25 6.30 13.64
N CYS A 349 11.27 5.40 13.67
CA CYS A 349 9.91 5.77 13.27
C CYS A 349 9.42 6.94 14.13
N PRO A 350 8.77 7.95 13.53
CA PRO A 350 8.23 9.06 14.29
C PRO A 350 7.26 8.59 15.39
N THR A 351 7.54 8.97 16.64
CA THR A 351 6.77 8.54 17.83
C THR A 351 5.65 9.50 18.23
N TYR A 352 5.39 10.54 17.44
CA TYR A 352 4.39 11.57 17.76
C TYR A 352 2.94 11.11 17.73
N LEU A 353 2.69 9.87 17.37
CA LEU A 353 1.37 9.26 17.42
C LEU A 353 1.13 8.53 18.75
N LYS A 354 1.59 9.08 19.86
CA LYS A 354 1.20 8.54 21.18
C LYS A 354 -0.32 8.66 21.35
N VAL A 355 -0.91 7.62 21.90
CA VAL A 355 -2.36 7.59 22.26
C VAL A 355 -2.60 8.50 23.44
#